data_93377b378afdc3fffe6d4ffdbbff04cc
#
_entry.id   93377b378afdc3fffe6d4ffdbbff04cc
#
_cell.length_a   1.000
_cell.length_b   1.000
_cell.length_c   1.000
_cell.angle_alpha   90.00
_cell.angle_beta   90.00
_cell.angle_gamma   90.00
#
_symmetry.space_group_name_H-M   'P 1'
#
loop_
_entity.id
_entity.type
_entity.pdbx_description
1 polymer ?
#
loop_
_entity_poly.entity_id
_entity_poly.type
_entity_poly.pdbx_seq_one_letter_code
_entity_poly.pdbx_strand_id
1 'polypeptide(L)'
;MKILVVQSKMGIGDMVIYLPFIEAISKKFNTPVSILVKESSKAEQVLKDNNIINKIIILDRDNRLKSGRHDGFVGFYNLVNDIKQQNFDKVFIFNSSLRFNLIARVAGIKNIYQYSLLVKKGQHVIGAAKEFLKKNLNLTVESDPKIPISNQSVQKIKSKYRISNDEKNIL
;
A
#
# COMPACT_ATOMS: atom_id res chain seq x y z
N MET A 1 6.22 8.50 -15.49
CA MET A 1 4.91 7.94 -15.13
C MET A 1 4.80 7.86 -13.62
N LYS A 2 3.67 8.32 -13.05
CA LYS A 2 3.41 8.28 -11.60
C LYS A 2 2.26 7.31 -11.30
N ILE A 3 2.47 6.39 -10.40
CA ILE A 3 1.50 5.34 -10.06
C ILE A 3 1.09 5.47 -8.60
N LEU A 4 -0.21 5.42 -8.35
CA LEU A 4 -0.78 5.34 -7.00
C LEU A 4 -1.28 3.91 -6.75
N VAL A 5 -0.97 3.37 -5.59
CA VAL A 5 -1.58 2.13 -5.09
C VAL A 5 -2.40 2.45 -3.84
N VAL A 6 -3.66 2.10 -3.84
CA VAL A 6 -4.58 2.33 -2.70
C VAL A 6 -4.76 1.02 -1.93
N GLN A 7 -4.22 0.98 -0.72
CA GLN A 7 -4.40 -0.11 0.23
C GLN A 7 -5.03 0.45 1.52
N SER A 8 -6.33 0.32 1.68
CA SER A 8 -7.09 0.96 2.76
C SER A 8 -7.40 0.04 3.94
N LYS A 9 -6.83 -1.17 3.97
CA LYS A 9 -6.94 -2.09 5.09
C LYS A 9 -6.15 -1.58 6.30
N MET A 10 -6.52 -2.05 7.49
CA MET A 10 -5.93 -1.58 8.75
C MET A 10 -4.89 -2.59 9.24
N GLY A 11 -3.78 -2.05 9.74
CA GLY A 11 -2.76 -2.83 10.42
C GLY A 11 -1.51 -3.14 9.61
N ILE A 12 -0.44 -3.45 10.33
CA ILE A 12 0.88 -3.78 9.78
C ILE A 12 0.82 -5.07 8.95
N GLY A 13 0.07 -6.07 9.43
CA GLY A 13 -0.06 -7.35 8.72
C GLY A 13 -0.67 -7.20 7.34
N ASP A 14 -1.71 -6.39 7.19
CA ASP A 14 -2.29 -6.10 5.87
C ASP A 14 -1.27 -5.40 4.96
N MET A 15 -0.45 -4.48 5.50
CA MET A 15 0.58 -3.81 4.71
C MET A 15 1.61 -4.81 4.18
N VAL A 16 2.07 -5.71 5.04
CA VAL A 16 3.05 -6.76 4.67
C VAL A 16 2.46 -7.71 3.62
N ILE A 17 1.21 -8.16 3.80
CA ILE A 17 0.52 -9.05 2.85
C ILE A 17 0.41 -8.42 1.45
N TYR A 18 0.19 -7.11 1.35
CA TYR A 18 0.06 -6.44 0.06
C TYR A 18 1.40 -6.07 -0.59
N LEU A 19 2.51 -6.11 0.14
CA LEU A 19 3.83 -5.68 -0.36
C LEU A 19 4.27 -6.40 -1.64
N PRO A 20 4.15 -7.75 -1.79
CA PRO A 20 4.54 -8.43 -3.04
C PRO A 20 3.75 -7.94 -4.26
N PHE A 21 2.49 -7.57 -4.07
CA PHE A 21 1.64 -7.07 -5.14
C PHE A 21 2.01 -5.63 -5.54
N ILE A 22 2.38 -4.81 -4.56
CA ILE A 22 2.90 -3.45 -4.77
C ILE A 22 4.23 -3.50 -5.53
N GLU A 23 5.13 -4.41 -5.11
CA GLU A 23 6.39 -4.68 -5.81
C GLU A 23 6.19 -5.13 -7.26
N ALA A 24 5.24 -6.03 -7.50
CA ALA A 24 4.94 -6.51 -8.85
C ALA A 24 4.47 -5.38 -9.76
N ILE A 25 3.67 -4.43 -9.26
CA ILE A 25 3.28 -3.23 -10.00
C ILE A 25 4.49 -2.36 -10.29
N SER A 26 5.32 -2.06 -9.29
CA SER A 26 6.54 -1.26 -9.45
C SER A 26 7.48 -1.86 -10.51
N LYS A 27 7.73 -3.17 -10.43
CA LYS A 27 8.56 -3.91 -11.39
C LYS A 27 7.97 -3.91 -12.80
N LYS A 28 6.65 -4.13 -12.95
CA LYS A 28 5.96 -4.13 -14.26
C LYS A 28 6.13 -2.83 -15.01
N PHE A 29 6.10 -1.73 -14.30
CA PHE A 29 6.19 -0.39 -14.89
C PHE A 29 7.59 0.23 -14.79
N ASN A 30 8.55 -0.49 -14.21
CA ASN A 30 9.91 -0.03 -13.93
C ASN A 30 9.94 1.37 -13.30
N THR A 31 9.10 1.56 -12.28
CA THR A 31 9.01 2.86 -11.58
C THR A 31 8.55 2.65 -10.14
N PRO A 32 9.13 3.39 -9.18
CA PRO A 32 8.62 3.40 -7.81
C PRO A 32 7.17 3.90 -7.77
N VAL A 33 6.38 3.34 -6.86
CA VAL A 33 4.96 3.67 -6.70
C VAL A 33 4.72 4.51 -5.45
N SER A 34 3.71 5.36 -5.48
CA SER A 34 3.17 6.00 -4.29
C SER A 34 2.06 5.14 -3.70
N ILE A 35 1.93 5.12 -2.39
CA ILE A 35 0.89 4.34 -1.72
C ILE A 35 -0.02 5.23 -0.88
N LEU A 36 -1.33 4.96 -0.92
CA LEU A 36 -2.34 5.54 -0.02
C LEU A 36 -2.75 4.48 0.99
N VAL A 37 -2.41 4.69 2.26
CA VAL A 37 -2.57 3.72 3.34
C VAL A 37 -3.06 4.38 4.62
N LYS A 38 -3.69 3.62 5.52
CA LYS A 38 -4.03 4.13 6.86
C LYS A 38 -2.78 4.25 7.74
N GLU A 39 -2.78 5.19 8.68
CA GLU A 39 -1.71 5.38 9.66
C GLU A 39 -1.42 4.11 10.47
N SER A 40 -2.47 3.34 10.81
CA SER A 40 -2.35 2.05 11.50
C SER A 40 -1.54 0.99 10.77
N SER A 41 -1.30 1.15 9.47
CA SER A 41 -0.43 0.26 8.68
C SER A 41 1.05 0.40 9.03
N LYS A 42 1.43 1.49 9.71
CA LYS A 42 2.83 1.83 10.03
C LYS A 42 3.77 1.80 8.81
N ALA A 43 3.21 2.09 7.63
CA ALA A 43 3.94 2.00 6.36
C ALA A 43 5.21 2.85 6.35
N GLU A 44 5.20 4.04 6.94
CA GLU A 44 6.38 4.92 7.04
C GLU A 44 7.54 4.28 7.80
N GLN A 45 7.23 3.42 8.78
CA GLN A 45 8.24 2.70 9.56
C GLN A 45 8.68 1.41 8.86
N VAL A 46 7.71 0.65 8.34
CA VAL A 46 7.93 -0.67 7.73
C VAL A 46 8.63 -0.57 6.37
N LEU A 47 8.35 0.51 5.61
CA LEU A 47 8.83 0.69 4.24
C LEU A 47 9.88 1.79 4.10
N LYS A 48 10.44 2.26 5.22
CA LYS A 48 11.41 3.37 5.24
C LYS A 48 12.58 3.17 4.26
N ASP A 49 13.10 1.96 4.20
CA ASP A 49 14.27 1.61 3.39
C ASP A 49 13.88 0.91 2.07
N ASN A 50 12.59 0.96 1.69
CA ASN A 50 12.10 0.27 0.51
C ASN A 50 12.11 1.18 -0.72
N ASN A 51 13.03 0.93 -1.64
CA ASN A 51 13.27 1.75 -2.85
C ASN A 51 12.16 1.66 -3.91
N ILE A 52 11.22 0.71 -3.77
CA ILE A 52 10.05 0.64 -4.67
C ILE A 52 8.95 1.63 -4.30
N ILE A 53 9.05 2.26 -3.13
CA ILE A 53 8.08 3.24 -2.65
C ILE A 53 8.62 4.65 -2.88
N ASN A 54 7.91 5.43 -3.69
CA ASN A 54 8.24 6.82 -3.93
C ASN A 54 7.69 7.76 -2.84
N LYS A 55 6.42 7.54 -2.45
CA LYS A 55 5.73 8.38 -1.47
C LYS A 55 4.65 7.59 -0.71
N ILE A 56 4.54 7.87 0.57
CA ILE A 56 3.45 7.37 1.42
C ILE A 56 2.48 8.52 1.67
N ILE A 57 1.20 8.30 1.34
CA ILE A 57 0.11 9.23 1.61
C ILE A 57 -0.77 8.60 2.68
N ILE A 58 -0.96 9.31 3.78
CA ILE A 58 -1.75 8.80 4.89
C ILE A 58 -3.23 9.08 4.66
N LEU A 59 -4.03 8.02 4.67
CA LEU A 59 -5.48 8.08 4.66
C LEU A 59 -5.99 8.28 6.10
N ASP A 60 -6.20 9.52 6.48
CA ASP A 60 -6.80 9.89 7.78
C ASP A 60 -8.32 9.77 7.71
N ARG A 61 -8.82 8.54 7.91
CA ARG A 61 -10.23 8.19 7.82
C ARG A 61 -10.60 7.04 8.76
N ASP A 62 -11.86 7.05 9.20
CA ASP A 62 -12.43 6.03 10.10
C ASP A 62 -11.64 5.91 11.42
N ASN A 63 -11.20 7.03 11.96
CA ASN A 63 -10.55 7.08 13.26
C ASN A 63 -11.61 6.95 14.37
N ARG A 64 -11.39 6.05 15.32
CA ARG A 64 -12.36 5.79 16.41
C ARG A 64 -12.51 6.94 17.40
N LEU A 65 -11.51 7.79 17.49
CA LEU A 65 -11.44 8.84 18.52
C LEU A 65 -11.86 10.22 18.04
N LYS A 66 -11.73 10.49 16.74
CA LYS A 66 -12.06 11.79 16.14
C LYS A 66 -12.37 11.64 14.66
N SER A 67 -13.12 12.59 14.11
CA SER A 67 -13.31 12.68 12.65
C SER A 67 -11.96 12.92 11.97
N GLY A 68 -11.61 12.09 11.01
CA GLY A 68 -10.40 12.22 10.22
C GLY A 68 -10.55 13.28 9.13
N ARG A 69 -9.43 13.82 8.64
CA ARG A 69 -9.39 14.82 7.57
C ARG A 69 -10.06 14.31 6.28
N HIS A 70 -10.12 12.99 6.06
CA HIS A 70 -10.71 12.36 4.88
C HIS A 70 -12.07 11.72 5.13
N ASP A 71 -12.74 12.06 6.26
CA ASP A 71 -14.08 11.57 6.57
C ASP A 71 -15.18 12.43 5.94
N GLY A 72 -16.34 11.82 5.73
CA GLY A 72 -17.53 12.48 5.22
C GLY A 72 -17.36 13.10 3.81
N PHE A 73 -18.15 14.11 3.54
CA PHE A 73 -18.19 14.79 2.25
C PHE A 73 -16.99 15.75 2.07
N VAL A 74 -16.68 16.52 3.09
CA VAL A 74 -15.51 17.43 3.08
C VAL A 74 -14.23 16.62 2.92
N GLY A 75 -14.11 15.51 3.63
CA GLY A 75 -12.97 14.61 3.50
C GLY A 75 -12.84 13.92 2.15
N PHE A 76 -13.94 13.77 1.41
CA PHE A 76 -13.87 13.34 0.02
C PHE A 76 -13.10 14.36 -0.83
N TYR A 77 -13.46 15.63 -0.76
CA TYR A 77 -12.79 16.70 -1.52
C TYR A 77 -11.34 16.92 -1.06
N ASN A 78 -11.07 16.80 0.24
CA ASN A 78 -9.71 16.89 0.76
C ASN A 78 -8.83 15.80 0.13
N LEU A 79 -9.30 14.55 0.08
CA LEU A 79 -8.54 13.45 -0.52
C LEU A 79 -8.40 13.60 -2.05
N VAL A 80 -9.44 14.11 -2.73
CA VAL A 80 -9.36 14.46 -4.15
C VAL A 80 -8.24 15.47 -4.40
N ASN A 81 -8.17 16.53 -3.62
CA ASN A 81 -7.15 17.57 -3.76
C ASN A 81 -5.74 17.04 -3.47
N ASP A 82 -5.58 16.22 -2.43
CA ASP A 82 -4.29 15.60 -2.08
C ASP A 82 -3.77 14.71 -3.20
N ILE A 83 -4.65 13.94 -3.85
CA ILE A 83 -4.30 13.05 -4.96
C ILE A 83 -4.05 13.86 -6.25
N LYS A 84 -4.91 14.85 -6.54
CA LYS A 84 -4.82 15.67 -7.76
C LYS A 84 -3.49 16.42 -7.84
N GLN A 85 -3.00 16.97 -6.72
CA GLN A 85 -1.71 17.67 -6.64
C GLN A 85 -0.50 16.78 -7.01
N GLN A 86 -0.63 15.46 -6.91
CA GLN A 86 0.46 14.54 -7.23
C GLN A 86 0.54 14.21 -8.72
N ASN A 87 -0.52 14.47 -9.52
CA ASN A 87 -0.60 14.19 -10.96
C ASN A 87 -0.29 12.73 -11.30
N PHE A 88 -1.06 11.78 -10.75
CA PHE A 88 -0.91 10.36 -11.03
C PHE A 88 -1.47 9.99 -12.42
N ASP A 89 -0.74 9.15 -13.15
CA ASP A 89 -1.15 8.61 -14.45
C ASP A 89 -2.04 7.37 -14.30
N LYS A 90 -1.77 6.56 -13.28
CA LYS A 90 -2.45 5.29 -13.02
C LYS A 90 -2.74 5.12 -11.53
N VAL A 91 -3.85 4.42 -11.22
CA VAL A 91 -4.14 3.99 -9.86
C VAL A 91 -4.57 2.52 -9.81
N PHE A 92 -4.05 1.78 -8.84
CA PHE A 92 -4.43 0.41 -8.51
C PHE A 92 -5.11 0.40 -7.15
N ILE A 93 -6.40 0.06 -7.10
CA ILE A 93 -7.23 0.14 -5.90
C ILE A 93 -7.51 -1.29 -5.41
N PHE A 94 -6.81 -1.70 -4.34
CA PHE A 94 -6.97 -3.01 -3.69
C PHE A 94 -8.19 -3.05 -2.77
N ASN A 95 -9.30 -2.51 -3.26
CA ASN A 95 -10.57 -2.55 -2.54
C ASN A 95 -11.74 -2.31 -3.51
N SER A 96 -12.94 -2.75 -3.13
CA SER A 96 -14.16 -2.64 -3.94
C SER A 96 -15.00 -1.38 -3.65
N SER A 97 -14.50 -0.44 -2.85
CA SER A 97 -15.24 0.78 -2.51
C SER A 97 -15.32 1.75 -3.70
N LEU A 98 -16.53 2.08 -4.11
CA LEU A 98 -16.80 3.09 -5.15
C LEU A 98 -16.20 4.45 -4.82
N ARG A 99 -16.06 4.79 -3.53
CA ARG A 99 -15.50 6.06 -3.09
C ARG A 99 -14.10 6.31 -3.66
N PHE A 100 -13.19 5.33 -3.60
CA PHE A 100 -11.83 5.51 -4.12
C PHE A 100 -11.79 5.61 -5.65
N ASN A 101 -12.67 4.90 -6.33
CA ASN A 101 -12.82 5.03 -7.78
C ASN A 101 -13.27 6.44 -8.16
N LEU A 102 -14.29 6.95 -7.48
CA LEU A 102 -14.82 8.28 -7.73
C LEU A 102 -13.78 9.38 -7.42
N ILE A 103 -13.06 9.25 -6.29
CA ILE A 103 -11.95 10.14 -5.94
C ILE A 103 -10.89 10.16 -7.05
N ALA A 104 -10.48 9.00 -7.54
CA ALA A 104 -9.48 8.91 -8.60
C ALA A 104 -9.94 9.58 -9.91
N ARG A 105 -11.22 9.40 -10.29
CA ARG A 105 -11.83 10.06 -11.46
C ARG A 105 -11.85 11.57 -11.32
N VAL A 106 -12.34 12.07 -10.18
CA VAL A 106 -12.44 13.52 -9.91
C VAL A 106 -11.04 14.14 -9.78
N ALA A 107 -10.05 13.40 -9.28
CA ALA A 107 -8.65 13.83 -9.28
C ALA A 107 -7.99 13.83 -10.67
N GLY A 108 -8.69 13.35 -11.72
CA GLY A 108 -8.21 13.39 -13.10
C GLY A 108 -7.35 12.19 -13.51
N ILE A 109 -7.32 11.11 -12.74
CA ILE A 109 -6.56 9.91 -13.11
C ILE A 109 -7.30 9.17 -14.23
N LYS A 110 -6.63 8.96 -15.37
CA LYS A 110 -7.24 8.35 -16.56
C LYS A 110 -7.30 6.81 -16.48
N ASN A 111 -6.27 6.18 -15.92
CA ASN A 111 -6.13 4.72 -15.88
C ASN A 111 -6.41 4.21 -14.47
N ILE A 112 -7.63 3.73 -14.24
CA ILE A 112 -8.10 3.27 -12.92
C ILE A 112 -8.34 1.76 -12.97
N TYR A 113 -7.59 1.03 -12.16
CA TYR A 113 -7.73 -0.40 -11.96
C TYR A 113 -8.24 -0.63 -10.54
N GLN A 114 -9.32 -1.37 -10.40
CA GLN A 114 -9.97 -1.61 -9.11
C GLN A 114 -10.42 -3.05 -8.98
N TYR A 115 -10.46 -3.57 -7.76
CA TYR A 115 -11.14 -4.83 -7.46
C TYR A 115 -12.59 -4.79 -7.97
N SER A 116 -13.06 -5.92 -8.46
CA SER A 116 -14.47 -6.06 -8.84
C SER A 116 -15.38 -5.67 -7.66
N LEU A 117 -16.45 -4.92 -7.95
CA LEU A 117 -17.48 -4.57 -6.97
C LEU A 117 -18.18 -5.83 -6.41
N LEU A 118 -18.20 -6.90 -7.21
CA LEU A 118 -18.78 -8.20 -6.90
C LEU A 118 -17.71 -9.21 -6.46
N VAL A 119 -16.84 -8.81 -5.53
CA VAL A 119 -15.91 -9.78 -4.93
C VAL A 119 -16.72 -10.86 -4.21
N LYS A 120 -16.46 -12.12 -4.52
CA LYS A 120 -17.11 -13.26 -3.87
C LYS A 120 -16.88 -13.16 -2.35
N LYS A 121 -17.97 -13.13 -1.57
CA LYS A 121 -17.89 -13.21 -0.11
C LYS A 121 -17.08 -14.47 0.26
N GLY A 122 -15.99 -14.29 1.00
CA GLY A 122 -15.13 -15.40 1.45
C GLY A 122 -13.84 -15.59 0.65
N GLN A 123 -13.56 -14.80 -0.39
CA GLN A 123 -12.27 -14.89 -1.08
C GLN A 123 -11.15 -14.35 -0.17
N HIS A 124 -10.09 -15.16 0.00
CA HIS A 124 -8.92 -14.74 0.78
C HIS A 124 -8.23 -13.54 0.11
N VAL A 125 -7.75 -12.60 0.91
CA VAL A 125 -7.13 -11.33 0.46
C VAL A 125 -6.03 -11.55 -0.59
N ILE A 126 -5.16 -12.52 -0.37
CA ILE A 126 -4.07 -12.88 -1.28
C ILE A 126 -4.63 -13.37 -2.63
N GLY A 127 -5.64 -14.23 -2.59
CA GLY A 127 -6.30 -14.75 -3.82
C GLY A 127 -6.91 -13.63 -4.65
N ALA A 128 -7.60 -12.69 -4.00
CA ALA A 128 -8.18 -11.53 -4.66
C ALA A 128 -7.11 -10.63 -5.30
N ALA A 129 -5.98 -10.41 -4.61
CA ALA A 129 -4.88 -9.61 -5.13
C ALA A 129 -4.19 -10.28 -6.33
N LYS A 130 -3.97 -11.61 -6.27
CA LYS A 130 -3.42 -12.39 -7.39
C LYS A 130 -4.30 -12.31 -8.63
N GLU A 131 -5.61 -12.55 -8.46
CA GLU A 131 -6.58 -12.49 -9.56
C GLU A 131 -6.65 -11.09 -10.17
N PHE A 132 -6.64 -10.06 -9.33
CA PHE A 132 -6.66 -8.66 -9.77
C PHE A 132 -5.46 -8.30 -10.66
N LEU A 133 -4.25 -8.65 -10.25
CA LEU A 133 -3.05 -8.37 -11.05
C LEU A 133 -2.95 -9.25 -12.29
N LYS A 134 -3.38 -10.51 -12.21
CA LYS A 134 -3.46 -11.37 -13.38
C LYS A 134 -4.42 -10.83 -14.43
N LYS A 135 -5.62 -10.42 -14.00
CA LYS A 135 -6.65 -9.88 -14.91
C LYS A 135 -6.24 -8.56 -15.57
N ASN A 136 -5.65 -7.64 -14.82
CA ASN A 136 -5.39 -6.28 -15.30
C ASN A 136 -4.00 -6.08 -15.90
N LEU A 137 -3.00 -6.87 -15.48
CA LEU A 137 -1.60 -6.70 -15.89
C LEU A 137 -0.98 -7.98 -16.48
N ASN A 138 -1.74 -9.09 -16.51
CA ASN A 138 -1.25 -10.43 -16.87
C ASN A 138 -0.02 -10.86 -16.04
N LEU A 139 -0.04 -10.54 -14.73
CA LEU A 139 1.03 -10.86 -13.79
C LEU A 139 0.63 -12.03 -12.90
N THR A 140 1.54 -12.98 -12.76
CA THR A 140 1.49 -14.01 -11.70
C THR A 140 2.45 -13.56 -10.60
N VAL A 141 1.96 -13.46 -9.36
CA VAL A 141 2.71 -12.94 -8.23
C VAL A 141 2.82 -14.01 -7.15
N GLU A 142 4.05 -14.29 -6.73
CA GLU A 142 4.30 -15.05 -5.50
C GLU A 142 3.96 -14.17 -4.29
N SER A 143 3.37 -14.76 -3.25
CA SER A 143 2.81 -13.99 -2.13
C SER A 143 3.74 -13.89 -0.92
N ASP A 144 5.02 -14.21 -1.08
CA ASP A 144 5.98 -14.14 0.01
C ASP A 144 6.50 -12.72 0.20
N PRO A 145 6.09 -12.03 1.29
CA PRO A 145 6.53 -10.67 1.52
C PRO A 145 8.00 -10.64 1.95
N LYS A 146 8.76 -9.77 1.32
CA LYS A 146 10.14 -9.47 1.71
C LYS A 146 10.22 -8.02 2.18
N ILE A 147 10.52 -7.82 3.45
CA ILE A 147 10.77 -6.48 3.99
C ILE A 147 12.28 -6.24 3.93
N PRO A 148 12.76 -5.29 3.11
CA PRO A 148 14.18 -4.95 3.11
C PRO A 148 14.56 -4.34 4.46
N ILE A 149 15.55 -4.93 5.11
CA ILE A 149 16.11 -4.43 6.37
C ILE A 149 17.51 -3.89 6.08
N SER A 150 17.75 -2.63 6.40
CA SER A 150 19.08 -2.04 6.20
C SER A 150 20.11 -2.66 7.14
N ASN A 151 21.34 -2.84 6.65
CA ASN A 151 22.46 -3.32 7.48
C ASN A 151 22.68 -2.43 8.70
N GLN A 152 22.45 -1.12 8.58
CA GLN A 152 22.54 -0.17 9.68
C GLN A 152 21.52 -0.47 10.79
N SER A 153 20.28 -0.80 10.43
CA SER A 153 19.24 -1.20 11.39
C SER A 153 19.60 -2.51 12.09
N VAL A 154 20.16 -3.48 11.36
CA VAL A 154 20.63 -4.75 11.92
C VAL A 154 21.76 -4.49 12.93
N GLN A 155 22.77 -3.70 12.57
CA GLN A 155 23.88 -3.38 13.46
C GLN A 155 23.44 -2.63 14.72
N LYS A 156 22.50 -1.68 14.57
CA LYS A 156 21.92 -0.95 15.71
C LYS A 156 21.23 -1.87 16.70
N ILE A 157 20.49 -2.88 16.22
CA ILE A 157 19.84 -3.86 17.09
C ILE A 157 20.87 -4.76 17.73
N LYS A 158 21.83 -5.29 16.96
CA LYS A 158 22.91 -6.13 17.49
C LYS A 158 23.69 -5.43 18.60
N SER A 159 24.08 -4.18 18.40
CA SER A 159 24.79 -3.40 19.43
C SER A 159 23.92 -3.13 20.65
N LYS A 160 22.65 -2.76 20.46
CA LYS A 160 21.72 -2.47 21.56
C LYS A 160 21.48 -3.67 22.47
N TYR A 161 21.36 -4.85 21.89
CA TYR A 161 21.05 -6.08 22.62
C TYR A 161 22.26 -6.99 22.81
N ARG A 162 23.47 -6.54 22.45
CA ARG A 162 24.75 -7.29 22.55
C ARG A 162 24.68 -8.67 21.90
N ILE A 163 24.02 -8.76 20.72
CA ILE A 163 23.85 -10.01 19.97
C ILE A 163 25.16 -10.29 19.24
N SER A 164 25.81 -11.43 19.58
CA SER A 164 27.00 -11.94 18.88
C SER A 164 26.59 -12.60 17.55
N ASN A 165 27.51 -12.61 16.56
CA ASN A 165 27.29 -13.28 15.29
C ASN A 165 27.38 -14.81 15.41
N ASP A 166 28.03 -15.33 16.47
CA ASP A 166 28.39 -16.72 16.64
C ASP A 166 27.43 -17.51 17.54
N GLU A 167 26.48 -16.83 18.18
CA GLU A 167 25.49 -17.47 19.05
C GLU A 167 24.15 -17.64 18.34
N LYS A 168 23.61 -18.86 18.36
CA LYS A 168 22.20 -19.09 18.01
C LYS A 168 21.33 -18.49 19.10
N ASN A 169 20.94 -17.24 18.92
CA ASN A 169 19.97 -16.59 19.81
C ASN A 169 18.58 -17.18 19.47
N ILE A 170 18.06 -18.04 20.31
CA ILE A 170 16.68 -18.50 20.30
C ILE A 170 15.90 -17.47 21.11
N LEU A 171 14.99 -16.74 20.45
CA LEU A 171 13.97 -15.92 21.09
C LEU A 171 12.74 -16.75 21.39
#